data_974968f14766fbd94d1c69f8745b4642
#
_entry.id   974968f14766fbd94d1c69f8745b4642
#
_cell.length_a   1.000
_cell.length_b   1.000
_cell.length_c   1.000
_cell.angle_alpha   90.00
_cell.angle_beta   90.00
_cell.angle_gamma   90.00
#
_symmetry.space_group_name_H-M   'P 1'
#
loop_
_entity.id
_entity.type
_entity.pdbx_description
1 polymer ?
#
loop_
_entity_poly.entity_id
_entity_poly.type
_entity_poly.pdbx_seq_one_letter_code
_entity_poly.pdbx_strand_id
1 'polypeptide(L)'
;MACGKTPQTKIPAYGWQGEGGNTTEQTLQADFSKWKSHGLDGICYNAGHDVEKHQRAAKVAKANGMEYHAWIPAMLHGGMDSTIYAVNRLGQSAYHTQAYVSYYKFLCPNREEVYQFLTSLYGKVADIPEVDYVHFDYIRFVDVILARGLWDKYGLVMNEEYPVADYCYCDKCVSDFKTATGIDIKSFDDPSSCAEWAQFRCDLITRLVNRITDDIHAKGKKVSAAVFPGPDSYAKKMVRQEWNKWNIDAYFPMNYNDFYLEGPEWVGRVTKEGVTALNGKAPVYSGLFICHDWQNKSSIEDPEGHGLIPSEIETAVRASMENGAAGVCLFTPHSMTDDHWATFEKAIHQSYVSN
;
A
#
# COMPACT_ATOMS: atom_id res chain seq x y z
N MET A 1 33.57 -29.99 -21.35
CA MET A 1 32.25 -29.91 -20.79
C MET A 1 31.95 -28.43 -20.51
N ALA A 2 31.14 -27.78 -21.33
CA ALA A 2 30.77 -26.40 -21.11
C ALA A 2 29.69 -26.39 -20.00
N CYS A 3 30.03 -25.78 -18.86
CA CYS A 3 29.10 -25.52 -17.79
C CYS A 3 28.09 -24.52 -18.32
N GLY A 4 26.91 -25.00 -18.73
CA GLY A 4 25.81 -24.14 -19.15
C GLY A 4 25.38 -23.29 -17.98
N LYS A 5 25.68 -21.97 -17.99
CA LYS A 5 25.10 -21.02 -17.08
C LYS A 5 23.59 -21.03 -17.36
N THR A 6 22.79 -21.47 -16.38
CA THR A 6 21.36 -21.25 -16.39
C THR A 6 21.11 -19.77 -16.66
N PRO A 7 20.19 -19.39 -17.56
CA PRO A 7 19.90 -17.96 -17.77
C PRO A 7 19.52 -17.35 -16.45
N GLN A 8 20.21 -16.31 -16.05
CA GLN A 8 19.91 -15.55 -14.84
C GLN A 8 18.54 -14.90 -15.05
N THR A 9 17.53 -15.37 -14.34
CA THR A 9 16.18 -14.80 -14.44
C THR A 9 16.16 -13.44 -13.76
N LYS A 10 15.80 -12.40 -14.53
CA LYS A 10 15.61 -11.06 -13.99
C LYS A 10 14.56 -11.08 -12.86
N ILE A 11 14.82 -10.32 -11.80
CA ILE A 11 13.88 -10.13 -10.69
C ILE A 11 12.64 -9.38 -11.20
N PRO A 12 11.41 -9.85 -10.93
CA PRO A 12 10.20 -9.13 -11.24
C PRO A 12 10.16 -7.75 -10.58
N ALA A 13 9.84 -6.72 -11.36
CA ALA A 13 9.89 -5.35 -10.91
C ALA A 13 8.66 -4.56 -11.37
N TYR A 14 8.10 -3.80 -10.44
CA TYR A 14 6.91 -2.98 -10.63
C TYR A 14 7.18 -1.54 -10.23
N GLY A 15 6.25 -0.64 -10.55
CA GLY A 15 6.27 0.73 -10.08
C GLY A 15 4.88 1.19 -9.65
N TRP A 16 4.82 2.08 -8.66
CA TRP A 16 3.63 2.87 -8.37
C TRP A 16 3.77 4.24 -9.00
N GLN A 17 2.77 4.66 -9.76
CA GLN A 17 2.74 5.98 -10.37
C GLN A 17 1.34 6.56 -10.39
N GLY A 18 1.20 7.80 -9.94
CA GLY A 18 -0.04 8.56 -10.04
C GLY A 18 -0.15 9.33 -11.35
N GLU A 19 -1.38 9.54 -11.82
CA GLU A 19 -1.67 10.40 -12.96
C GLU A 19 -1.43 11.88 -12.59
N GLY A 20 -0.64 12.57 -13.38
CA GLY A 20 -0.42 14.02 -13.26
C GLY A 20 -1.47 14.83 -14.02
N GLY A 21 -1.59 16.13 -13.68
CA GLY A 21 -2.58 17.03 -14.30
C GLY A 21 -2.46 17.18 -15.81
N ASN A 22 -1.27 16.93 -16.38
CA ASN A 22 -0.99 17.05 -17.83
C ASN A 22 -0.81 15.69 -18.53
N THR A 23 -1.27 14.60 -17.92
CA THR A 23 -1.11 13.24 -18.46
C THR A 23 -1.95 13.08 -19.74
N THR A 24 -1.30 12.71 -20.82
CA THR A 24 -1.89 12.36 -22.11
C THR A 24 -1.51 10.93 -22.48
N GLU A 25 -2.15 10.36 -23.50
CA GLU A 25 -1.76 9.04 -24.03
C GLU A 25 -0.30 9.04 -24.53
N GLN A 26 0.13 10.15 -25.15
CA GLN A 26 1.50 10.27 -25.64
C GLN A 26 2.53 10.29 -24.50
N THR A 27 2.25 11.00 -23.39
CA THR A 27 3.14 11.01 -22.21
C THR A 27 3.16 9.65 -21.53
N LEU A 28 2.01 8.98 -21.40
CA LEU A 28 1.94 7.61 -20.90
C LEU A 28 2.76 6.64 -21.76
N GLN A 29 2.66 6.74 -23.08
CA GLN A 29 3.43 5.91 -24.00
C GLN A 29 4.94 6.10 -23.80
N ALA A 30 5.40 7.35 -23.68
CA ALA A 30 6.80 7.66 -23.45
C ALA A 30 7.28 7.12 -22.10
N ASP A 31 6.53 7.35 -21.03
CA ASP A 31 6.87 6.91 -19.68
C ASP A 31 6.90 5.38 -19.57
N PHE A 32 5.85 4.70 -20.02
CA PHE A 32 5.77 3.24 -19.90
C PHE A 32 6.82 2.54 -20.76
N SER A 33 7.10 3.06 -21.98
CA SER A 33 8.18 2.57 -22.81
C SER A 33 9.55 2.74 -22.12
N LYS A 34 9.81 3.91 -21.51
CA LYS A 34 11.02 4.18 -20.75
C LYS A 34 11.14 3.22 -19.57
N TRP A 35 10.12 3.10 -18.72
CA TRP A 35 10.18 2.22 -17.54
C TRP A 35 10.32 0.75 -17.92
N LYS A 36 9.65 0.31 -18.98
CA LYS A 36 9.83 -1.04 -19.51
C LYS A 36 11.27 -1.29 -19.95
N SER A 37 11.90 -0.31 -20.63
CA SER A 37 13.31 -0.45 -21.05
C SER A 37 14.28 -0.53 -19.88
N HIS A 38 13.94 0.07 -18.72
CA HIS A 38 14.69 -0.06 -17.47
C HIS A 38 14.34 -1.31 -16.65
N GLY A 39 13.50 -2.19 -17.18
CA GLY A 39 13.24 -3.52 -16.60
C GLY A 39 11.98 -3.64 -15.78
N LEU A 40 11.05 -2.66 -15.76
CA LEU A 40 9.75 -2.86 -15.09
C LEU A 40 8.87 -3.83 -15.87
N ASP A 41 8.23 -4.75 -15.17
CA ASP A 41 7.32 -5.75 -15.72
C ASP A 41 5.86 -5.28 -15.67
N GLY A 42 5.55 -4.37 -14.75
CA GLY A 42 4.20 -3.84 -14.59
C GLY A 42 4.16 -2.51 -13.84
N ILE A 43 2.97 -1.95 -13.81
CA ILE A 43 2.70 -0.65 -13.21
C ILE A 43 1.42 -0.69 -12.36
N CYS A 44 1.52 -0.25 -11.12
CA CYS A 44 0.37 0.10 -10.27
C CYS A 44 0.07 1.57 -10.54
N TYR A 45 -0.95 1.84 -11.36
CA TYR A 45 -1.23 3.20 -11.84
C TYR A 45 -2.46 3.79 -11.19
N ASN A 46 -2.28 4.93 -10.50
CA ASN A 46 -3.36 5.64 -9.82
C ASN A 46 -3.99 6.69 -10.74
N ALA A 47 -5.14 6.37 -11.30
CA ALA A 47 -6.02 7.30 -12.01
C ALA A 47 -7.24 7.71 -11.12
N GLY A 48 -7.14 7.52 -9.81
CA GLY A 48 -8.22 7.78 -8.86
C GLY A 48 -9.43 6.87 -9.11
N HIS A 49 -10.63 7.46 -9.07
CA HIS A 49 -11.90 6.76 -9.33
C HIS A 49 -12.37 6.88 -10.79
N ASP A 50 -11.51 7.35 -11.69
CA ASP A 50 -11.84 7.60 -13.09
C ASP A 50 -11.59 6.35 -13.96
N VAL A 51 -12.69 5.68 -14.34
CA VAL A 51 -12.67 4.44 -15.10
C VAL A 51 -12.08 4.64 -16.51
N GLU A 52 -12.36 5.78 -17.16
CA GLU A 52 -11.87 6.07 -18.52
C GLU A 52 -10.35 6.29 -18.52
N LYS A 53 -9.83 6.95 -17.50
CA LYS A 53 -8.38 7.12 -17.34
C LYS A 53 -7.69 5.77 -17.05
N HIS A 54 -8.28 4.90 -16.25
CA HIS A 54 -7.77 3.54 -16.07
C HIS A 54 -7.77 2.76 -17.38
N GLN A 55 -8.84 2.85 -18.19
CA GLN A 55 -8.91 2.18 -19.48
C GLN A 55 -7.83 2.68 -20.45
N ARG A 56 -7.61 4.00 -20.52
CA ARG A 56 -6.55 4.59 -21.33
C ARG A 56 -5.16 4.10 -20.90
N ALA A 57 -4.84 4.18 -19.62
CA ALA A 57 -3.55 3.79 -19.10
C ALA A 57 -3.30 2.28 -19.24
N ALA A 58 -4.31 1.44 -19.00
CA ALA A 58 -4.21 -0.01 -19.17
C ALA A 58 -3.89 -0.41 -20.60
N LYS A 59 -4.54 0.22 -21.60
CA LYS A 59 -4.24 -0.02 -23.04
C LYS A 59 -2.78 0.30 -23.36
N VAL A 60 -2.28 1.44 -22.86
CA VAL A 60 -0.88 1.83 -23.11
C VAL A 60 0.09 0.88 -22.38
N ALA A 61 -0.21 0.44 -21.16
CA ALA A 61 0.61 -0.56 -20.45
C ALA A 61 0.70 -1.87 -21.24
N LYS A 62 -0.43 -2.38 -21.74
CA LYS A 62 -0.44 -3.60 -22.56
C LYS A 62 0.31 -3.45 -23.86
N ALA A 63 0.19 -2.31 -24.54
CA ALA A 63 0.94 -2.02 -25.77
C ALA A 63 2.46 -2.04 -25.53
N ASN A 64 2.92 -1.75 -24.31
CA ASN A 64 4.32 -1.83 -23.89
C ASN A 64 4.70 -3.19 -23.27
N GLY A 65 3.82 -4.19 -23.27
CA GLY A 65 4.07 -5.49 -22.66
C GLY A 65 4.24 -5.44 -21.14
N MET A 66 3.50 -4.55 -20.48
CA MET A 66 3.47 -4.38 -19.04
C MET A 66 2.17 -4.92 -18.45
N GLU A 67 2.26 -5.48 -17.24
CA GLU A 67 1.11 -5.82 -16.42
C GLU A 67 0.52 -4.53 -15.83
N TYR A 68 -0.81 -4.42 -15.81
CA TYR A 68 -1.49 -3.23 -15.31
C TYR A 68 -2.29 -3.54 -14.04
N HIS A 69 -1.90 -2.87 -12.96
CA HIS A 69 -2.63 -2.86 -11.69
C HIS A 69 -3.36 -1.52 -11.57
N ALA A 70 -4.68 -1.54 -11.61
CA ALA A 70 -5.49 -0.34 -11.40
C ALA A 70 -5.45 0.07 -9.92
N TRP A 71 -4.59 1.02 -9.60
CA TRP A 71 -4.39 1.50 -8.23
C TRP A 71 -5.44 2.54 -7.85
N ILE A 72 -6.29 2.18 -6.88
CA ILE A 72 -7.43 2.98 -6.46
C ILE A 72 -7.45 3.11 -4.93
N PRO A 73 -7.40 4.33 -4.38
CA PRO A 73 -7.62 4.57 -2.96
C PRO A 73 -9.03 4.10 -2.54
N ALA A 74 -9.09 3.23 -1.51
CA ALA A 74 -10.34 2.61 -1.09
C ALA A 74 -11.15 3.48 -0.13
N MET A 75 -10.59 3.78 1.04
CA MET A 75 -11.33 4.42 2.13
C MET A 75 -11.30 5.95 2.06
N LEU A 76 -10.48 6.54 1.19
CA LEU A 76 -10.38 7.98 1.02
C LEU A 76 -11.37 8.48 -0.03
N HIS A 77 -12.42 9.18 0.40
CA HIS A 77 -13.39 9.76 -0.54
C HIS A 77 -14.05 11.01 0.03
N GLY A 78 -13.96 12.15 -0.68
CA GLY A 78 -14.46 13.44 -0.20
C GLY A 78 -15.93 13.75 -0.49
N GLY A 79 -16.60 12.97 -1.32
CA GLY A 79 -17.91 13.30 -1.90
C GLY A 79 -19.08 12.38 -1.50
N MET A 80 -18.92 11.60 -0.44
CA MET A 80 -19.96 10.69 0.03
C MET A 80 -20.89 11.36 1.07
N ASP A 81 -22.01 10.72 1.39
CA ASP A 81 -22.87 11.13 2.48
C ASP A 81 -22.08 11.19 3.80
N SER A 82 -22.26 12.28 4.55
CA SER A 82 -21.50 12.54 5.78
C SER A 82 -21.69 11.48 6.87
N THR A 83 -22.75 10.70 6.82
CA THR A 83 -23.10 9.68 7.83
C THR A 83 -22.30 8.39 7.73
N ILE A 84 -21.63 8.15 6.58
CA ILE A 84 -20.86 6.91 6.36
C ILE A 84 -19.37 7.06 6.64
N TYR A 85 -18.92 8.25 7.05
CA TYR A 85 -17.53 8.47 7.43
C TYR A 85 -17.21 7.89 8.80
N ALA A 86 -15.96 7.51 8.98
CA ALA A 86 -15.46 7.04 10.26
C ALA A 86 -15.50 8.15 11.33
N VAL A 87 -15.72 7.77 12.56
CA VAL A 87 -15.77 8.67 13.73
C VAL A 87 -14.60 8.32 14.64
N ASN A 88 -13.80 9.30 15.05
CA ASN A 88 -12.67 9.06 15.94
C ASN A 88 -13.09 8.87 17.40
N ARG A 89 -12.10 8.53 18.26
CA ARG A 89 -12.30 8.33 19.70
C ARG A 89 -12.91 9.53 20.43
N LEU A 90 -12.73 10.76 19.89
CA LEU A 90 -13.28 11.99 20.45
C LEU A 90 -14.71 12.31 19.94
N GLY A 91 -15.33 11.41 19.16
CA GLY A 91 -16.65 11.60 18.59
C GLY A 91 -16.69 12.50 17.36
N GLN A 92 -15.55 12.80 16.75
CA GLN A 92 -15.44 13.66 15.58
C GLN A 92 -15.45 12.82 14.29
N SER A 93 -16.32 13.18 13.34
CA SER A 93 -16.37 12.54 12.02
C SER A 93 -15.19 12.96 11.14
N ALA A 94 -14.59 11.99 10.44
CA ALA A 94 -13.56 12.24 9.43
C ALA A 94 -14.06 13.07 8.23
N TYR A 95 -15.38 13.29 8.10
CA TYR A 95 -15.94 14.22 7.14
C TYR A 95 -15.58 15.67 7.48
N HIS A 96 -15.65 16.05 8.76
CA HIS A 96 -15.44 17.40 9.25
C HIS A 96 -14.04 17.63 9.81
N THR A 97 -13.50 16.64 10.52
CA THR A 97 -12.21 16.74 11.23
C THR A 97 -11.30 15.63 10.76
N GLN A 98 -10.18 15.97 10.12
CA GLN A 98 -9.21 15.04 9.61
C GLN A 98 -7.94 15.04 10.48
N ALA A 99 -7.38 13.86 10.73
CA ALA A 99 -6.07 13.73 11.31
C ALA A 99 -4.98 14.04 10.26
N TYR A 100 -3.92 14.71 10.65
CA TYR A 100 -2.70 14.99 9.87
C TYR A 100 -2.88 15.87 8.62
N VAL A 101 -3.75 15.44 7.68
CA VAL A 101 -3.91 16.09 6.36
C VAL A 101 -5.39 16.18 5.96
N SER A 102 -5.76 17.25 5.27
CA SER A 102 -7.15 17.60 4.96
C SER A 102 -7.88 16.58 4.07
N TYR A 103 -7.16 15.75 3.33
CA TYR A 103 -7.75 14.73 2.47
C TYR A 103 -8.03 13.40 3.22
N TYR A 104 -7.63 13.24 4.50
CA TYR A 104 -7.88 12.03 5.29
C TYR A 104 -9.36 11.87 5.70
N LYS A 105 -10.23 11.96 4.70
CA LYS A 105 -11.67 11.72 4.83
C LYS A 105 -11.96 10.23 4.69
N PHE A 106 -11.70 9.48 5.75
CA PHE A 106 -11.85 8.02 5.76
C PHE A 106 -13.29 7.60 5.96
N LEU A 107 -13.77 6.69 5.10
CA LEU A 107 -15.05 6.02 5.22
C LEU A 107 -15.02 4.95 6.33
N CYS A 108 -16.19 4.61 6.88
CA CYS A 108 -16.30 3.54 7.86
C CYS A 108 -16.42 2.16 7.16
N PRO A 109 -15.49 1.21 7.39
CA PRO A 109 -15.53 -0.11 6.74
C PRO A 109 -16.70 -0.99 7.17
N ASN A 110 -17.42 -0.61 8.24
CA ASN A 110 -18.58 -1.33 8.76
C ASN A 110 -19.92 -0.86 8.16
N ARG A 111 -19.87 0.01 7.15
CA ARG A 111 -21.07 0.50 6.45
C ARG A 111 -21.30 -0.28 5.17
N GLU A 112 -22.50 -0.80 4.98
CA GLU A 112 -22.86 -1.54 3.76
C GLU A 112 -22.79 -0.63 2.53
N GLU A 113 -23.13 0.64 2.68
CA GLU A 113 -23.04 1.66 1.62
C GLU A 113 -21.59 1.84 1.11
N VAL A 114 -20.61 1.70 2.00
CA VAL A 114 -19.19 1.76 1.65
C VAL A 114 -18.79 0.53 0.82
N TYR A 115 -19.21 -0.66 1.24
CA TYR A 115 -19.01 -1.87 0.44
C TYR A 115 -19.65 -1.75 -0.94
N GLN A 116 -20.93 -1.33 -1.02
CA GLN A 116 -21.63 -1.19 -2.29
C GLN A 116 -20.98 -0.17 -3.22
N PHE A 117 -20.50 0.94 -2.67
CA PHE A 117 -19.74 1.93 -3.42
C PHE A 117 -18.45 1.34 -4.00
N LEU A 118 -17.64 0.69 -3.16
CA LEU A 118 -16.36 0.14 -3.57
C LEU A 118 -16.52 -1.01 -4.57
N THR A 119 -17.44 -1.95 -4.34
CA THR A 119 -17.68 -3.06 -5.26
C THR A 119 -18.20 -2.59 -6.61
N SER A 120 -19.03 -1.52 -6.63
CA SER A 120 -19.49 -0.90 -7.89
C SER A 120 -18.34 -0.26 -8.66
N LEU A 121 -17.49 0.50 -7.98
CA LEU A 121 -16.33 1.17 -8.58
C LEU A 121 -15.32 0.15 -9.12
N TYR A 122 -14.89 -0.77 -8.28
CA TYR A 122 -13.91 -1.78 -8.65
C TYR A 122 -14.44 -2.75 -9.71
N GLY A 123 -15.74 -3.05 -9.67
CA GLY A 123 -16.39 -3.84 -10.69
C GLY A 123 -16.35 -3.23 -12.09
N LYS A 124 -16.53 -1.91 -12.20
CA LYS A 124 -16.39 -1.18 -13.48
C LYS A 124 -14.95 -1.21 -14.00
N VAL A 125 -13.96 -1.08 -13.11
CA VAL A 125 -12.54 -1.17 -13.48
C VAL A 125 -12.16 -2.61 -13.84
N ALA A 126 -12.67 -3.60 -13.12
CA ALA A 126 -12.47 -5.01 -13.43
C ALA A 126 -13.09 -5.44 -14.79
N ASP A 127 -14.10 -4.72 -15.28
CA ASP A 127 -14.68 -4.96 -16.62
C ASP A 127 -13.77 -4.48 -17.77
N ILE A 128 -12.71 -3.71 -17.50
CA ILE A 128 -11.72 -3.29 -18.50
C ILE A 128 -10.86 -4.50 -18.89
N PRO A 129 -10.83 -4.92 -20.17
CA PRO A 129 -10.10 -6.12 -20.58
C PRO A 129 -8.60 -6.08 -20.26
N GLU A 130 -7.99 -4.92 -20.41
CA GLU A 130 -6.55 -4.71 -20.26
C GLU A 130 -6.09 -4.60 -18.80
N VAL A 131 -6.99 -4.52 -17.82
CA VAL A 131 -6.66 -4.56 -16.39
C VAL A 131 -6.35 -6.00 -15.99
N ASP A 132 -5.19 -6.23 -15.38
CA ASP A 132 -4.82 -7.54 -14.83
C ASP A 132 -5.21 -7.65 -13.35
N TYR A 133 -4.97 -6.59 -12.59
CA TYR A 133 -5.26 -6.52 -11.17
C TYR A 133 -6.04 -5.24 -10.82
N VAL A 134 -6.97 -5.37 -9.89
CA VAL A 134 -7.45 -4.23 -9.12
C VAL A 134 -6.53 -4.09 -7.91
N HIS A 135 -5.89 -2.93 -7.76
CA HIS A 135 -4.88 -2.68 -6.72
C HIS A 135 -5.43 -1.76 -5.64
N PHE A 136 -5.64 -2.32 -4.45
CA PHE A 136 -6.16 -1.56 -3.30
C PHE A 136 -5.06 -0.73 -2.65
N ASP A 137 -5.40 0.50 -2.30
CA ASP A 137 -4.62 1.32 -1.39
C ASP A 137 -5.55 2.01 -0.40
N TYR A 138 -5.01 2.53 0.69
CA TYR A 138 -5.80 3.13 1.77
C TYR A 138 -6.96 2.23 2.25
N ILE A 139 -6.87 0.92 2.03
CA ILE A 139 -7.83 -0.06 2.56
C ILE A 139 -7.47 -0.40 4.01
N ARG A 140 -7.64 0.57 4.88
CA ARG A 140 -7.17 0.60 6.26
C ARG A 140 -7.88 1.67 7.07
N PHE A 141 -7.62 1.70 8.37
CA PHE A 141 -7.92 2.89 9.18
C PHE A 141 -6.81 3.95 9.06
N VAL A 142 -7.08 5.11 9.65
CA VAL A 142 -6.09 6.18 9.80
C VAL A 142 -4.93 5.67 10.67
N ASP A 143 -3.75 6.23 10.45
CA ASP A 143 -2.56 5.94 11.23
C ASP A 143 -2.78 6.37 12.69
N VAL A 144 -3.11 5.44 13.56
CA VAL A 144 -3.32 5.72 15.00
C VAL A 144 -2.01 6.03 15.71
N ILE A 145 -0.91 5.53 15.16
CA ILE A 145 0.47 5.91 15.44
C ILE A 145 1.16 6.09 14.10
N LEU A 146 1.74 7.27 13.85
CA LEU A 146 2.55 7.51 12.66
C LEU A 146 3.90 6.80 12.76
N ALA A 147 4.48 6.46 11.61
CA ALA A 147 5.86 6.05 11.52
C ALA A 147 6.79 7.14 12.09
N ARG A 148 7.84 6.74 12.84
CA ARG A 148 8.67 7.64 13.63
C ARG A 148 9.28 8.78 12.82
N GLY A 149 9.73 8.51 11.60
CA GLY A 149 10.33 9.50 10.70
C GLY A 149 9.34 10.55 10.18
N LEU A 150 8.05 10.39 10.42
CA LEU A 150 7.03 11.39 10.04
C LEU A 150 6.63 12.32 11.20
N TRP A 151 7.08 12.07 12.43
CA TRP A 151 6.61 12.83 13.59
C TRP A 151 6.98 14.31 13.51
N ASP A 152 8.20 14.61 13.14
CA ASP A 152 8.70 16.00 13.07
C ASP A 152 7.94 16.82 12.02
N LYS A 153 7.55 16.20 10.90
CA LYS A 153 6.73 16.83 9.86
C LYS A 153 5.39 17.36 10.39
N TYR A 154 4.82 16.69 11.37
CA TYR A 154 3.53 17.04 11.97
C TYR A 154 3.66 17.65 13.36
N GLY A 155 4.87 17.85 13.87
CA GLY A 155 5.13 18.37 15.22
C GLY A 155 4.57 17.46 16.33
N LEU A 156 4.61 16.14 16.13
CA LEU A 156 4.02 15.15 17.04
C LEU A 156 5.09 14.31 17.72
N VAL A 157 4.77 13.84 18.95
CA VAL A 157 5.47 12.76 19.66
C VAL A 157 4.43 11.73 20.06
N MET A 158 4.51 10.52 19.45
CA MET A 158 3.44 9.52 19.54
C MET A 158 3.93 8.26 20.26
N ASN A 159 3.95 8.30 21.59
CA ASN A 159 4.31 7.14 22.42
C ASN A 159 3.11 6.20 22.69
N GLU A 160 1.90 6.62 22.32
CA GLU A 160 0.63 5.91 22.48
C GLU A 160 -0.30 6.20 21.32
N GLU A 161 -1.41 5.47 21.22
CA GLU A 161 -2.42 5.67 20.20
C GLU A 161 -3.00 7.09 20.26
N TYR A 162 -2.99 7.80 19.13
CA TYR A 162 -3.43 9.20 19.04
C TYR A 162 -4.95 9.30 18.94
N PRO A 163 -5.66 9.83 19.96
CA PRO A 163 -7.13 9.78 20.00
C PRO A 163 -7.83 10.42 18.82
N VAL A 164 -7.25 11.48 18.23
CA VAL A 164 -7.79 12.14 17.02
C VAL A 164 -7.72 11.24 15.80
N ALA A 165 -6.76 10.31 15.75
CA ALA A 165 -6.54 9.38 14.65
C ALA A 165 -7.08 7.96 14.94
N ASP A 166 -7.61 7.71 16.13
CA ASP A 166 -8.16 6.41 16.52
C ASP A 166 -9.62 6.27 16.07
N TYR A 167 -9.85 5.49 15.02
CA TYR A 167 -11.13 5.21 14.37
C TYR A 167 -11.45 3.71 14.41
N CYS A 168 -12.69 3.21 14.24
CA CYS A 168 -13.95 3.95 14.12
C CYS A 168 -14.79 3.74 15.37
N TYR A 169 -15.25 4.82 15.96
CA TYR A 169 -16.14 4.83 17.13
C TYR A 169 -17.56 5.28 16.77
N CYS A 170 -17.99 5.16 15.51
CA CYS A 170 -19.36 5.45 15.12
C CYS A 170 -20.34 4.49 15.83
N ASP A 171 -21.59 4.91 15.99
CA ASP A 171 -22.60 4.15 16.74
C ASP A 171 -22.77 2.71 16.23
N LYS A 172 -22.68 2.52 14.89
CA LYS A 172 -22.74 1.17 14.31
C LYS A 172 -21.55 0.29 14.76
N CYS A 173 -20.32 0.79 14.71
CA CYS A 173 -19.16 0.02 15.14
C CYS A 173 -19.22 -0.34 16.62
N VAL A 174 -19.60 0.64 17.48
CA VAL A 174 -19.73 0.42 18.92
C VAL A 174 -20.86 -0.58 19.23
N SER A 175 -22.01 -0.46 18.58
CA SER A 175 -23.15 -1.37 18.77
C SER A 175 -22.84 -2.79 18.31
N ASP A 176 -22.23 -2.94 17.11
CA ASP A 176 -21.89 -4.27 16.58
C ASP A 176 -20.84 -4.97 17.44
N PHE A 177 -19.84 -4.23 17.93
CA PHE A 177 -18.83 -4.74 18.85
C PHE A 177 -19.46 -5.23 20.16
N LYS A 178 -20.32 -4.40 20.78
CA LYS A 178 -21.02 -4.77 22.01
C LYS A 178 -21.92 -6.01 21.80
N THR A 179 -22.59 -6.09 20.65
CA THR A 179 -23.42 -7.26 20.31
C THR A 179 -22.58 -8.52 20.16
N ALA A 180 -21.41 -8.41 19.51
CA ALA A 180 -20.55 -9.56 19.24
C ALA A 180 -19.79 -10.07 20.48
N THR A 181 -19.43 -9.17 21.41
CA THR A 181 -18.50 -9.50 22.52
C THR A 181 -19.14 -9.34 23.90
N GLY A 182 -20.25 -8.62 24.04
CA GLY A 182 -20.81 -8.22 25.33
C GLY A 182 -20.08 -7.05 26.00
N ILE A 183 -18.97 -6.57 25.41
CA ILE A 183 -18.13 -5.50 25.96
C ILE A 183 -18.66 -4.13 25.52
N ASP A 184 -18.78 -3.20 26.45
CA ASP A 184 -19.07 -1.80 26.12
C ASP A 184 -17.78 -0.99 26.08
N ILE A 185 -17.30 -0.70 24.85
CA ILE A 185 -16.04 0.03 24.67
C ILE A 185 -16.09 1.45 25.25
N LYS A 186 -17.27 2.05 25.35
CA LYS A 186 -17.46 3.39 25.94
C LYS A 186 -17.27 3.40 27.46
N SER A 187 -17.22 2.23 28.12
CA SER A 187 -16.96 2.13 29.57
C SER A 187 -15.48 2.11 29.91
N PHE A 188 -14.59 2.08 28.94
CA PHE A 188 -13.14 2.09 29.15
C PHE A 188 -12.62 3.53 29.24
N ASP A 189 -11.83 3.83 30.28
CA ASP A 189 -11.10 5.09 30.38
C ASP A 189 -10.08 5.21 29.24
N ASP A 190 -9.40 4.11 28.93
CA ASP A 190 -8.52 3.97 27.77
C ASP A 190 -8.94 2.79 26.87
N PRO A 191 -9.70 3.05 25.80
CA PRO A 191 -10.10 2.01 24.83
C PRO A 191 -8.95 1.30 24.12
N SER A 192 -7.75 1.88 24.06
CA SER A 192 -6.58 1.24 23.44
C SER A 192 -6.12 0.00 24.22
N SER A 193 -6.48 -0.10 25.50
CA SER A 193 -6.20 -1.27 26.35
C SER A 193 -7.10 -2.49 26.03
N CYS A 194 -8.17 -2.32 25.25
CA CYS A 194 -9.09 -3.40 24.87
C CYS A 194 -8.59 -4.11 23.61
N ALA A 195 -7.96 -5.27 23.78
CA ALA A 195 -7.43 -6.08 22.68
C ALA A 195 -8.52 -6.56 21.72
N GLU A 196 -9.71 -6.89 22.25
CA GLU A 196 -10.87 -7.32 21.46
C GLU A 196 -11.36 -6.19 20.56
N TRP A 197 -11.32 -4.93 21.02
CA TRP A 197 -11.66 -3.77 20.20
C TRP A 197 -10.66 -3.53 19.07
N ALA A 198 -9.37 -3.69 19.36
CA ALA A 198 -8.34 -3.61 18.33
C ALA A 198 -8.53 -4.71 17.26
N GLN A 199 -8.79 -5.95 17.68
CA GLN A 199 -9.02 -7.07 16.77
C GLN A 199 -10.31 -6.89 15.98
N PHE A 200 -11.41 -6.46 16.59
CA PHE A 200 -12.67 -6.19 15.89
C PHE A 200 -12.47 -5.23 14.70
N ARG A 201 -11.67 -4.18 14.90
CA ARG A 201 -11.38 -3.21 13.82
C ARG A 201 -10.52 -3.82 12.71
N CYS A 202 -9.57 -4.69 13.04
CA CYS A 202 -8.84 -5.48 12.02
C CYS A 202 -9.78 -6.39 11.22
N ASP A 203 -10.73 -7.03 11.92
CA ASP A 203 -11.72 -7.93 11.29
C ASP A 203 -12.70 -7.18 10.38
N LEU A 204 -13.03 -5.91 10.69
CA LEU A 204 -13.82 -5.06 9.81
C LEU A 204 -13.13 -4.86 8.44
N ILE A 205 -11.86 -4.50 8.45
CA ILE A 205 -11.08 -4.33 7.22
C ILE A 205 -10.94 -5.67 6.47
N THR A 206 -10.55 -6.74 7.17
CA THR A 206 -10.40 -8.08 6.58
C THR A 206 -11.68 -8.54 5.89
N ARG A 207 -12.83 -8.37 6.54
CA ARG A 207 -14.14 -8.74 5.99
C ARG A 207 -14.49 -7.92 4.75
N LEU A 208 -14.25 -6.61 4.78
CA LEU A 208 -14.49 -5.73 3.64
C LEU A 208 -13.61 -6.13 2.44
N VAL A 209 -12.31 -6.31 2.67
CA VAL A 209 -11.36 -6.73 1.64
C VAL A 209 -11.79 -8.05 0.99
N ASN A 210 -12.07 -9.07 1.80
CA ASN A 210 -12.38 -10.40 1.28
C ASN A 210 -13.69 -10.39 0.48
N ARG A 211 -14.74 -9.65 0.93
CA ARG A 211 -15.98 -9.50 0.17
C ARG A 211 -15.74 -8.85 -1.20
N ILE A 212 -15.00 -7.76 -1.26
CA ILE A 212 -14.70 -7.06 -2.53
C ILE A 212 -13.82 -7.94 -3.42
N THR A 213 -12.88 -8.67 -2.84
CA THR A 213 -12.02 -9.61 -3.58
C THR A 213 -12.83 -10.69 -4.26
N ASP A 214 -13.80 -11.28 -3.55
CA ASP A 214 -14.70 -12.32 -4.12
C ASP A 214 -15.50 -11.77 -5.32
N ASP A 215 -15.98 -10.51 -5.25
CA ASP A 215 -16.68 -9.85 -6.36
C ASP A 215 -15.77 -9.64 -7.58
N ILE A 216 -14.50 -9.27 -7.36
CA ILE A 216 -13.51 -9.05 -8.43
C ILE A 216 -13.09 -10.40 -9.04
N HIS A 217 -12.86 -11.43 -8.22
CA HIS A 217 -12.56 -12.79 -8.69
C HIS A 217 -13.70 -13.36 -9.53
N ALA A 218 -14.96 -13.09 -9.17
CA ALA A 218 -16.12 -13.50 -9.98
C ALA A 218 -16.13 -12.90 -11.39
N LYS A 219 -15.41 -11.78 -11.61
CA LYS A 219 -15.18 -11.17 -12.92
C LYS A 219 -13.92 -11.68 -13.63
N GLY A 220 -13.21 -12.65 -13.04
CA GLY A 220 -11.98 -13.24 -13.59
C GLY A 220 -10.75 -12.34 -13.49
N LYS A 221 -10.78 -11.32 -12.65
CA LYS A 221 -9.65 -10.43 -12.39
C LYS A 221 -8.98 -10.77 -11.06
N LYS A 222 -7.72 -10.37 -10.94
CA LYS A 222 -6.93 -10.55 -9.72
C LYS A 222 -6.97 -9.29 -8.85
N VAL A 223 -6.59 -9.46 -7.58
CA VAL A 223 -6.51 -8.39 -6.60
C VAL A 223 -5.12 -8.29 -6.02
N SER A 224 -4.60 -7.09 -5.91
CA SER A 224 -3.37 -6.77 -5.18
C SER A 224 -3.59 -5.59 -4.25
N ALA A 225 -2.69 -5.36 -3.31
CA ALA A 225 -2.82 -4.24 -2.39
C ALA A 225 -1.49 -3.64 -1.97
N ALA A 226 -1.44 -2.31 -1.87
CA ALA A 226 -0.46 -1.59 -1.07
C ALA A 226 -0.83 -1.76 0.41
N VAL A 227 0.10 -2.29 1.20
CA VAL A 227 -0.10 -2.55 2.62
C VAL A 227 1.05 -1.96 3.44
N PHE A 228 0.81 -1.74 4.74
CA PHE A 228 1.88 -1.35 5.64
C PHE A 228 2.89 -2.50 5.80
N PRO A 229 4.18 -2.19 6.11
CA PRO A 229 5.19 -3.22 6.33
C PRO A 229 4.85 -4.10 7.54
N GLY A 230 5.37 -5.30 7.56
CA GLY A 230 5.29 -6.23 8.68
C GLY A 230 3.89 -6.38 9.29
N PRO A 231 3.14 -7.45 8.99
CA PRO A 231 1.73 -7.55 9.37
C PRO A 231 1.48 -7.44 10.87
N ASP A 232 2.36 -7.98 11.71
CA ASP A 232 2.24 -7.95 13.16
C ASP A 232 3.03 -6.81 13.81
N SER A 233 4.23 -6.49 13.27
CA SER A 233 5.10 -5.47 13.88
C SER A 233 4.58 -4.05 13.66
N TYR A 234 4.00 -3.75 12.49
CA TYR A 234 3.56 -2.41 12.11
C TYR A 234 2.11 -2.34 11.63
N ALA A 235 1.73 -3.06 10.58
CA ALA A 235 0.45 -2.86 9.87
C ALA A 235 -0.77 -3.01 10.79
N LYS A 236 -0.83 -4.06 11.58
CA LYS A 236 -1.93 -4.31 12.52
C LYS A 236 -2.03 -3.23 13.61
N LYS A 237 -0.88 -2.81 14.14
CA LYS A 237 -0.82 -1.85 15.25
C LYS A 237 -1.10 -0.43 14.80
N MET A 238 -0.54 -0.02 13.66
CA MET A 238 -0.58 1.37 13.22
C MET A 238 -1.86 1.72 12.47
N VAL A 239 -2.38 0.78 11.66
CA VAL A 239 -3.50 1.06 10.72
C VAL A 239 -4.57 -0.02 10.70
N ARG A 240 -4.53 -0.98 11.61
CA ARG A 240 -5.49 -2.10 11.71
C ARG A 240 -5.53 -2.97 10.44
N GLN A 241 -4.43 -3.08 9.72
CA GLN A 241 -4.29 -4.00 8.59
C GLN A 241 -3.72 -5.34 9.06
N GLU A 242 -4.55 -6.37 9.15
CA GLU A 242 -4.13 -7.75 9.38
C GLU A 242 -4.12 -8.49 8.03
N TRP A 243 -3.31 -7.95 7.09
CA TRP A 243 -3.36 -8.29 5.68
C TRP A 243 -2.95 -9.74 5.35
N ASN A 244 -2.23 -10.43 6.22
CA ASN A 244 -1.95 -11.85 6.08
C ASN A 244 -3.21 -12.74 6.14
N LYS A 245 -4.36 -12.19 6.57
CA LYS A 245 -5.67 -12.86 6.56
C LYS A 245 -6.51 -12.58 5.31
N TRP A 246 -6.02 -11.74 4.40
CA TRP A 246 -6.75 -11.39 3.18
C TRP A 246 -6.62 -12.47 2.10
N ASN A 247 -7.62 -12.57 1.21
CA ASN A 247 -7.68 -13.56 0.12
C ASN A 247 -7.24 -12.98 -1.23
N ILE A 248 -6.35 -11.99 -1.24
CA ILE A 248 -5.85 -11.33 -2.44
C ILE A 248 -4.67 -12.10 -3.07
N ASP A 249 -4.36 -11.78 -4.33
CA ASP A 249 -3.43 -12.53 -5.16
C ASP A 249 -1.98 -12.03 -5.09
N ALA A 250 -1.74 -10.80 -4.63
CA ALA A 250 -0.39 -10.26 -4.47
C ALA A 250 -0.36 -9.12 -3.44
N TYR A 251 0.74 -9.02 -2.70
CA TYR A 251 0.96 -8.03 -1.66
C TYR A 251 2.15 -7.14 -2.00
N PHE A 252 1.95 -5.84 -1.83
CA PHE A 252 2.95 -4.80 -2.06
C PHE A 252 3.15 -3.99 -0.77
N PRO A 253 3.90 -4.50 0.23
CA PRO A 253 4.14 -3.76 1.46
C PRO A 253 5.03 -2.54 1.18
N MET A 254 4.61 -1.39 1.68
CA MET A 254 5.32 -0.10 1.59
C MET A 254 6.51 -0.09 2.57
N ASN A 255 7.57 -0.81 2.23
CA ASN A 255 8.76 -0.98 3.06
C ASN A 255 9.67 0.27 2.99
N TYR A 256 9.11 1.43 3.30
CA TYR A 256 9.74 2.75 3.23
C TYR A 256 10.58 2.97 4.50
N ASN A 257 11.82 2.47 4.48
CA ASN A 257 12.69 2.36 5.64
C ASN A 257 12.91 3.68 6.39
N ASP A 258 13.08 4.80 5.69
CA ASP A 258 13.32 6.10 6.31
C ASP A 258 12.14 6.59 7.14
N PHE A 259 10.90 6.22 6.76
CA PHE A 259 9.73 6.56 7.57
C PHE A 259 9.78 5.92 8.96
N TYR A 260 10.57 4.84 9.10
CA TYR A 260 10.78 4.13 10.36
C TYR A 260 12.14 4.43 10.98
N LEU A 261 12.91 5.37 10.40
CA LEU A 261 14.30 5.72 10.78
C LEU A 261 15.23 4.51 10.76
N GLU A 262 15.08 3.68 9.73
CA GLU A 262 15.84 2.44 9.56
C GLU A 262 16.67 2.48 8.26
N GLY A 263 17.78 1.76 8.23
CA GLY A 263 18.60 1.59 7.02
C GLY A 263 17.95 0.66 5.98
N PRO A 264 18.50 0.58 4.75
CA PRO A 264 17.93 -0.21 3.66
C PRO A 264 17.85 -1.72 3.95
N GLU A 265 18.67 -2.27 4.86
CA GLU A 265 18.61 -3.67 5.29
C GLU A 265 17.32 -4.01 6.06
N TRP A 266 16.69 -3.03 6.70
CA TRP A 266 15.42 -3.21 7.40
C TRP A 266 14.31 -3.75 6.49
N VAL A 267 14.35 -3.39 5.18
CA VAL A 267 13.41 -3.91 4.17
C VAL A 267 13.38 -5.44 4.18
N GLY A 268 14.52 -6.09 4.35
CA GLY A 268 14.59 -7.56 4.45
C GLY A 268 13.87 -8.12 5.67
N ARG A 269 14.01 -7.47 6.84
CA ARG A 269 13.36 -7.89 8.08
C ARG A 269 11.83 -7.92 7.96
N VAL A 270 11.25 -6.83 7.47
CA VAL A 270 9.78 -6.73 7.31
C VAL A 270 9.26 -7.57 6.14
N THR A 271 10.07 -7.76 5.10
CA THR A 271 9.77 -8.70 4.01
C THR A 271 9.67 -10.13 4.54
N LYS A 272 10.65 -10.57 5.33
CA LYS A 272 10.66 -11.91 5.94
C LYS A 272 9.43 -12.14 6.81
N GLU A 273 9.05 -11.14 7.61
CA GLU A 273 7.84 -11.21 8.44
C GLU A 273 6.60 -11.44 7.58
N GLY A 274 6.43 -10.65 6.51
CA GLY A 274 5.29 -10.76 5.61
C GLY A 274 5.24 -12.10 4.86
N VAL A 275 6.36 -12.52 4.28
CA VAL A 275 6.47 -13.81 3.57
C VAL A 275 6.17 -14.98 4.51
N THR A 276 6.70 -14.94 5.74
CA THR A 276 6.44 -15.96 6.76
C THR A 276 4.97 -16.01 7.17
N ALA A 277 4.36 -14.85 7.42
CA ALA A 277 2.96 -14.75 7.82
C ALA A 277 2.00 -15.23 6.72
N LEU A 278 2.34 -15.05 5.45
CA LEU A 278 1.55 -15.55 4.31
C LEU A 278 1.75 -17.05 4.07
N ASN A 279 2.86 -17.62 4.48
CA ASN A 279 3.16 -19.05 4.34
C ASN A 279 2.89 -19.61 2.92
N GLY A 280 3.38 -18.90 1.89
CA GLY A 280 3.21 -19.28 0.49
C GLY A 280 1.84 -19.01 -0.14
N LYS A 281 0.93 -18.35 0.57
CA LYS A 281 -0.44 -18.06 0.10
C LYS A 281 -0.46 -17.15 -1.13
N ALA A 282 0.42 -16.14 -1.18
CA ALA A 282 0.55 -15.21 -2.29
C ALA A 282 1.94 -14.55 -2.29
N PRO A 283 2.40 -14.04 -3.45
CA PRO A 283 3.69 -13.36 -3.57
C PRO A 283 3.70 -12.01 -2.86
N VAL A 284 4.89 -11.64 -2.36
CA VAL A 284 5.20 -10.34 -1.77
C VAL A 284 6.18 -9.59 -2.68
N TYR A 285 5.84 -8.39 -3.07
CA TYR A 285 6.70 -7.46 -3.82
C TYR A 285 7.09 -6.30 -2.91
N SER A 286 8.35 -6.23 -2.48
CA SER A 286 8.79 -5.19 -1.54
C SER A 286 8.72 -3.81 -2.16
N GLY A 287 7.93 -2.91 -1.57
CA GLY A 287 7.82 -1.52 -1.97
C GLY A 287 9.03 -0.71 -1.50
N LEU A 288 9.68 -0.03 -2.41
CA LEU A 288 10.89 0.75 -2.18
C LEU A 288 10.60 2.23 -2.48
N PHE A 289 10.80 3.09 -1.49
CA PHE A 289 10.63 4.53 -1.64
C PHE A 289 11.91 5.15 -2.20
N ILE A 290 11.80 6.03 -3.21
CA ILE A 290 12.93 6.61 -3.93
C ILE A 290 13.11 8.08 -3.57
N CYS A 291 14.29 8.48 -3.14
CA CYS A 291 14.66 9.87 -2.90
C CYS A 291 15.07 10.55 -4.20
N HIS A 292 14.17 11.33 -4.82
CA HIS A 292 14.46 12.03 -6.07
C HIS A 292 15.61 13.03 -5.91
N ASP A 293 15.55 13.86 -4.87
CA ASP A 293 16.53 14.90 -4.56
C ASP A 293 17.63 14.37 -3.62
N TRP A 294 18.15 13.20 -3.94
CA TRP A 294 19.07 12.44 -3.10
C TRP A 294 20.39 13.17 -2.83
N GLN A 295 20.81 14.06 -3.72
CA GLN A 295 22.05 14.83 -3.57
C GLN A 295 21.96 15.86 -2.42
N ASN A 296 20.74 16.28 -2.08
CA ASN A 296 20.47 17.22 -0.99
C ASN A 296 20.01 16.51 0.30
N LYS A 297 19.88 15.18 0.29
CA LYS A 297 19.52 14.41 1.49
C LYS A 297 20.61 14.55 2.57
N SER A 298 20.26 15.13 3.71
CA SER A 298 21.19 15.41 4.80
C SER A 298 21.36 14.24 5.76
N SER A 299 20.30 13.47 6.02
CA SER A 299 20.30 12.30 6.91
C SER A 299 19.03 11.46 6.74
N ILE A 300 18.98 10.31 7.41
CA ILE A 300 17.77 9.46 7.47
C ILE A 300 16.62 10.16 8.22
N GLU A 301 16.91 11.13 9.06
CA GLU A 301 15.92 11.91 9.82
C GLU A 301 15.36 13.11 9.03
N ASP A 302 15.94 13.42 7.86
CA ASP A 302 15.52 14.53 7.02
C ASP A 302 14.13 14.26 6.41
N PRO A 303 13.08 14.97 6.83
CA PRO A 303 11.72 14.71 6.37
C PRO A 303 11.49 15.02 4.88
N GLU A 304 12.32 15.87 4.29
CA GLU A 304 12.25 16.20 2.85
C GLU A 304 13.13 15.26 2.00
N GLY A 305 14.08 14.56 2.64
CA GLY A 305 15.02 13.66 2.00
C GLY A 305 14.67 12.17 2.14
N HIS A 306 13.40 11.82 2.47
CA HIS A 306 13.02 10.42 2.60
C HIS A 306 13.17 9.64 1.28
N GLY A 307 13.56 8.36 1.41
CA GLY A 307 13.71 7.43 0.32
C GLY A 307 15.16 6.99 0.08
N LEU A 308 15.31 5.94 -0.73
CA LEU A 308 16.60 5.36 -1.08
C LEU A 308 17.38 6.27 -2.03
N ILE A 309 18.64 6.51 -1.74
CA ILE A 309 19.60 7.09 -2.66
C ILE A 309 20.14 6.01 -3.60
N PRO A 310 20.79 6.35 -4.74
CA PRO A 310 21.26 5.36 -5.71
C PRO A 310 22.10 4.23 -5.10
N SER A 311 23.01 4.53 -4.17
CA SER A 311 23.88 3.53 -3.54
C SER A 311 23.16 2.56 -2.59
N GLU A 312 21.95 2.87 -2.14
CA GLU A 312 21.15 2.05 -1.21
C GLU A 312 20.24 1.05 -1.94
N ILE A 313 19.95 1.27 -3.24
CA ILE A 313 18.99 0.45 -4.00
C ILE A 313 19.43 -1.01 -4.06
N GLU A 314 20.69 -1.29 -4.35
CA GLU A 314 21.20 -2.68 -4.43
C GLU A 314 21.02 -3.41 -3.09
N THR A 315 21.27 -2.72 -1.98
CA THR A 315 21.08 -3.27 -0.63
C THR A 315 19.62 -3.58 -0.35
N ALA A 316 18.71 -2.68 -0.66
CA ALA A 316 17.27 -2.89 -0.44
C ALA A 316 16.72 -4.02 -1.33
N VAL A 317 17.11 -4.09 -2.61
CA VAL A 317 16.71 -5.17 -3.53
C VAL A 317 17.26 -6.52 -3.01
N ARG A 318 18.54 -6.60 -2.68
CA ARG A 318 19.15 -7.81 -2.12
C ARG A 318 18.44 -8.25 -0.84
N ALA A 319 18.26 -7.32 0.11
CA ALA A 319 17.57 -7.62 1.37
C ALA A 319 16.16 -8.16 1.15
N SER A 320 15.42 -7.61 0.18
CA SER A 320 14.09 -8.12 -0.20
C SER A 320 14.18 -9.57 -0.71
N MET A 321 15.06 -9.82 -1.68
CA MET A 321 15.13 -11.13 -2.34
C MET A 321 15.68 -12.24 -1.44
N GLU A 322 16.70 -11.96 -0.64
CA GLU A 322 17.26 -12.92 0.33
C GLU A 322 16.24 -13.29 1.42
N ASN A 323 15.22 -12.48 1.63
CA ASN A 323 14.14 -12.72 2.60
C ASN A 323 12.81 -13.15 1.97
N GLY A 324 12.85 -13.64 0.73
CA GLY A 324 11.76 -14.37 0.09
C GLY A 324 10.76 -13.53 -0.68
N ALA A 325 11.06 -12.25 -0.97
CA ALA A 325 10.23 -11.47 -1.88
C ALA A 325 10.18 -12.13 -3.26
N ALA A 326 9.04 -12.02 -3.94
CA ALA A 326 8.88 -12.42 -5.34
C ALA A 326 9.44 -11.38 -6.31
N GLY A 327 9.68 -10.16 -5.83
CA GLY A 327 10.21 -9.04 -6.59
C GLY A 327 10.12 -7.74 -5.79
N VAL A 328 10.22 -6.61 -6.50
CA VAL A 328 10.20 -5.27 -5.89
C VAL A 328 9.26 -4.33 -6.62
N CYS A 329 8.84 -3.24 -5.94
CA CYS A 329 8.01 -2.19 -6.52
C CYS A 329 8.54 -0.80 -6.13
N LEU A 330 8.80 0.05 -7.10
CA LEU A 330 9.37 1.38 -6.90
C LEU A 330 8.30 2.44 -6.65
N PHE A 331 8.45 3.25 -5.63
CA PHE A 331 7.61 4.43 -5.40
C PHE A 331 8.49 5.69 -5.46
N THR A 332 8.57 6.42 -6.59
CA THR A 332 7.92 6.19 -7.89
C THR A 332 8.95 6.06 -9.01
N PRO A 333 8.61 5.47 -10.18
CA PRO A 333 9.49 5.49 -11.34
C PRO A 333 9.86 6.90 -11.82
N HIS A 334 8.98 7.90 -11.66
CA HIS A 334 9.28 9.30 -11.95
C HIS A 334 10.35 9.89 -11.02
N SER A 335 10.50 9.35 -9.81
CA SER A 335 11.53 9.80 -8.86
C SER A 335 12.93 9.27 -9.18
N MET A 336 13.03 8.31 -10.10
CA MET A 336 14.30 7.70 -10.48
C MET A 336 15.13 8.63 -11.36
N THR A 337 16.32 9.00 -10.88
CA THR A 337 17.36 9.62 -11.72
C THR A 337 18.14 8.57 -12.51
N ASP A 338 18.99 8.99 -13.44
CA ASP A 338 19.82 8.06 -14.21
C ASP A 338 20.74 7.19 -13.32
N ASP A 339 21.25 7.76 -12.22
CA ASP A 339 22.05 7.02 -11.24
C ASP A 339 21.24 5.94 -10.50
N HIS A 340 19.96 6.25 -10.16
CA HIS A 340 19.05 5.26 -9.60
C HIS A 340 18.78 4.13 -10.58
N TRP A 341 18.47 4.47 -11.85
CA TRP A 341 18.19 3.45 -12.88
C TRP A 341 19.41 2.56 -13.11
N ALA A 342 20.61 3.12 -13.22
CA ALA A 342 21.84 2.36 -13.43
C ALA A 342 22.09 1.32 -12.32
N THR A 343 21.87 1.71 -11.05
CA THR A 343 22.02 0.80 -9.92
C THR A 343 20.88 -0.23 -9.87
N PHE A 344 19.65 0.19 -10.14
CA PHE A 344 18.48 -0.68 -10.13
C PHE A 344 18.56 -1.78 -11.19
N GLU A 345 18.88 -1.42 -12.44
CA GLU A 345 19.04 -2.39 -13.52
C GLU A 345 20.10 -3.45 -13.18
N LYS A 346 21.23 -3.04 -12.62
CA LYS A 346 22.24 -3.95 -12.15
C LYS A 346 21.69 -4.88 -11.05
N ALA A 347 20.98 -4.33 -10.08
CA ALA A 347 20.43 -5.09 -8.94
C ALA A 347 19.41 -6.15 -9.37
N ILE A 348 18.46 -5.81 -10.26
CA ILE A 348 17.42 -6.76 -10.68
C ILE A 348 17.93 -7.88 -11.61
N HIS A 349 19.16 -7.79 -12.12
CA HIS A 349 19.81 -8.83 -12.92
C HIS A 349 20.81 -9.66 -12.12
N GLN A 350 20.92 -9.46 -10.80
CA GLN A 350 21.76 -10.30 -9.93
C GLN A 350 20.95 -11.50 -9.39
N SER A 351 21.69 -12.56 -9.04
CA SER A 351 21.11 -13.72 -8.35
C SER A 351 21.32 -13.56 -6.86
N TYR A 352 20.24 -13.60 -6.09
CA TYR A 352 20.28 -13.62 -4.64
C TYR A 352 19.76 -14.97 -4.14
N VAL A 353 20.40 -15.52 -3.13
CA VAL A 353 20.00 -16.80 -2.53
C VAL A 353 19.17 -16.49 -1.29
N SER A 354 17.96 -17.04 -1.21
CA SER A 354 17.14 -16.93 0.00
C SER A 354 17.81 -17.62 1.18
N ASN A 355 17.89 -16.92 2.31
CA ASN A 355 18.47 -17.39 3.56
C ASN A 355 17.45 -18.14 4.42
#